data_9a1d8e11415eb25fc495d70544359c05
#
_entry.id   9a1d8e11415eb25fc495d70544359c05
#
_cell.length_a   1.000
_cell.length_b   1.000
_cell.length_c   1.000
_cell.angle_alpha   90.00
_cell.angle_beta   90.00
_cell.angle_gamma   90.00
#
_symmetry.space_group_name_H-M   'P 1'
#
loop_
_entity.id
_entity.type
_entity.pdbx_description
1 polymer ?
#
loop_
_entity_poly.entity_id
_entity_poly.type
_entity_poly.pdbx_seq_one_letter_code
_entity_poly.pdbx_strand_id
1 'polypeptide(L)'
;LWPAVKKGTLPNGLTYYILPHHKPEKRAFLWLAVNAGSVQEDDDQRGLAHFDEHMAFNGTKRFPKDAIVKYLETIGMRFGADLNAYTTWDQTVYQLEVPSDKPEFMQKGLDILRDWAGDVTYDPEEVAKERGVVLEEWRLGRGANTRLFDKHSKVLFNGSRYADRITIGQPEIIQKAPRDTLYRFYKDWYRPDLMAVIAVGDFDPAVMEKQIIERFGDLKGPAKERARPSGGMPEATGTRVSIETDREATGTVISVENLVAHRPEASLKDYRRLVAEQLYGMILNERLASLARKPDAPF
;
A
#
# COMPACT_ATOMS: atom_id res chain seq x y z
N LEU A 1 -3.57 8.46 -18.82
CA LEU A 1 -3.34 7.02 -18.98
C LEU A 1 -2.71 6.73 -20.34
N TRP A 2 -1.86 5.73 -20.40
CA TRP A 2 -1.37 5.19 -21.66
C TRP A 2 -2.57 4.68 -22.51
N PRO A 3 -2.65 4.98 -23.81
CA PRO A 3 -3.82 4.63 -24.64
C PRO A 3 -4.17 3.14 -24.69
N ALA A 4 -3.20 2.27 -24.47
CA ALA A 4 -3.41 0.81 -24.41
C ALA A 4 -4.10 0.32 -23.13
N VAL A 5 -4.17 1.15 -22.08
CA VAL A 5 -4.82 0.79 -20.81
C VAL A 5 -6.33 0.96 -20.94
N LYS A 6 -7.06 -0.13 -20.84
CA LYS A 6 -8.51 -0.10 -20.67
C LYS A 6 -8.86 0.21 -19.23
N LYS A 7 -9.58 1.30 -19.01
CA LYS A 7 -10.15 1.66 -17.69
C LYS A 7 -11.66 1.52 -17.74
N GLY A 8 -12.25 0.95 -16.71
CA GLY A 8 -13.70 0.92 -16.50
C GLY A 8 -14.06 1.11 -15.02
N THR A 9 -15.35 1.33 -14.78
CA THR A 9 -15.92 1.40 -13.43
C THR A 9 -17.20 0.57 -13.40
N LEU A 10 -17.32 -0.31 -12.42
CA LEU A 10 -18.50 -1.14 -12.21
C LEU A 10 -19.64 -0.31 -11.59
N PRO A 11 -20.90 -0.77 -11.70
CA PRO A 11 -22.05 -0.06 -11.11
C PRO A 11 -21.94 0.16 -9.59
N ASN A 12 -21.18 -0.69 -8.89
CA ASN A 12 -20.89 -0.57 -7.45
C ASN A 12 -19.75 0.39 -7.10
N GLY A 13 -19.16 1.07 -8.09
CA GLY A 13 -18.07 2.05 -7.91
C GLY A 13 -16.66 1.49 -8.04
N LEU A 14 -16.45 0.17 -8.07
CA LEU A 14 -15.12 -0.42 -8.24
C LEU A 14 -14.53 -0.05 -9.60
N THR A 15 -13.31 0.44 -9.58
CA THR A 15 -12.55 0.75 -10.81
C THR A 15 -11.70 -0.45 -11.24
N TYR A 16 -11.50 -0.64 -12.55
CA TYR A 16 -10.54 -1.62 -13.03
C TYR A 16 -9.65 -1.03 -14.12
N TYR A 17 -8.44 -1.56 -14.22
CA TYR A 17 -7.45 -1.25 -15.24
C TYR A 17 -6.95 -2.54 -15.86
N ILE A 18 -6.99 -2.64 -17.18
CA ILE A 18 -6.56 -3.82 -17.93
C ILE A 18 -5.54 -3.40 -18.97
N LEU A 19 -4.37 -4.02 -18.96
CA LEU A 19 -3.34 -3.81 -19.96
C LEU A 19 -2.81 -5.16 -20.46
N PRO A 20 -3.20 -5.61 -21.68
CA PRO A 20 -2.59 -6.76 -22.32
C PRO A 20 -1.12 -6.46 -22.64
N HIS A 21 -0.23 -7.34 -22.24
CA HIS A 21 1.22 -7.20 -22.46
C HIS A 21 1.89 -8.57 -22.50
N HIS A 22 2.53 -8.92 -23.62
CA HIS A 22 3.07 -10.25 -23.85
C HIS A 22 4.49 -10.48 -23.29
N LYS A 23 4.98 -9.59 -22.44
CA LYS A 23 6.29 -9.78 -21.79
C LYS A 23 6.22 -9.40 -20.32
N PRO A 24 6.58 -10.34 -19.42
CA PRO A 24 6.99 -11.73 -19.70
C PRO A 24 5.84 -12.56 -20.27
N GLU A 25 6.16 -13.50 -21.16
CA GLU A 25 5.17 -14.42 -21.74
C GLU A 25 4.56 -15.32 -20.66
N LYS A 26 3.27 -15.64 -20.81
CA LYS A 26 2.52 -16.53 -19.93
C LYS A 26 2.51 -16.10 -18.46
N ARG A 27 2.51 -14.79 -18.22
CA ARG A 27 2.43 -14.20 -16.89
C ARG A 27 1.36 -13.12 -16.84
N ALA A 28 0.73 -13.01 -15.69
CA ALA A 28 -0.20 -11.93 -15.39
C ALA A 28 0.03 -11.40 -13.97
N PHE A 29 0.02 -10.09 -13.85
CA PHE A 29 0.08 -9.33 -12.61
C PHE A 29 -1.35 -8.89 -12.27
N LEU A 30 -1.86 -9.38 -11.17
CA LEU A 30 -3.20 -9.11 -10.66
C LEU A 30 -3.08 -8.39 -9.33
N TRP A 31 -3.50 -7.13 -9.29
CA TRP A 31 -3.42 -6.32 -8.08
C TRP A 31 -4.80 -5.86 -7.62
N LEU A 32 -4.98 -5.83 -6.31
CA LEU A 32 -6.08 -5.14 -5.66
C LEU A 32 -5.51 -3.94 -4.91
N ALA A 33 -5.86 -2.75 -5.34
CA ALA A 33 -5.53 -1.51 -4.63
C ALA A 33 -6.75 -1.03 -3.86
N VAL A 34 -6.57 -0.79 -2.57
CA VAL A 34 -7.58 -0.22 -1.67
C VAL A 34 -7.10 1.18 -1.27
N ASN A 35 -7.88 2.20 -1.57
CA ASN A 35 -7.58 3.61 -1.25
C ASN A 35 -7.89 3.89 0.22
N ALA A 36 -7.33 3.06 1.10
CA ALA A 36 -7.38 3.15 2.55
C ALA A 36 -6.08 2.61 3.14
N GLY A 37 -5.53 3.32 4.10
CA GLY A 37 -4.33 2.97 4.83
C GLY A 37 -4.41 3.52 6.26
N SER A 38 -3.28 3.75 6.91
CA SER A 38 -3.28 4.13 8.32
C SER A 38 -3.90 5.50 8.61
N VAL A 39 -4.00 6.42 7.64
CA VAL A 39 -4.71 7.71 7.80
C VAL A 39 -6.20 7.51 8.09
N GLN A 40 -6.80 6.41 7.64
CA GLN A 40 -8.20 6.10 7.86
C GLN A 40 -8.49 5.48 9.24
N GLU A 41 -7.47 5.09 9.99
CA GLU A 41 -7.62 4.51 11.34
C GLU A 41 -8.24 5.49 12.34
N ASP A 42 -9.13 4.99 13.18
CA ASP A 42 -9.55 5.70 14.39
C ASP A 42 -8.44 5.63 15.45
N ASP A 43 -8.56 6.36 16.56
CA ASP A 43 -7.51 6.40 17.58
C ASP A 43 -7.25 5.05 18.26
N ASP A 44 -8.27 4.20 18.33
CA ASP A 44 -8.20 2.83 18.85
C ASP A 44 -7.77 1.79 17.80
N GLN A 45 -7.40 2.24 16.60
CA GLN A 45 -7.03 1.38 15.46
C GLN A 45 -5.60 1.58 14.95
N ARG A 46 -4.76 2.35 15.65
CA ARG A 46 -3.41 2.68 15.16
C ARG A 46 -2.53 1.44 14.98
N GLY A 47 -2.28 1.06 13.72
CA GLY A 47 -1.58 -0.14 13.28
C GLY A 47 -2.51 -1.26 12.78
N LEU A 48 -3.83 -1.07 12.85
CA LEU A 48 -4.76 -2.12 12.43
C LEU A 48 -4.97 -2.15 10.91
N ALA A 49 -4.70 -1.07 10.18
CA ALA A 49 -4.68 -1.10 8.71
C ALA A 49 -3.63 -2.08 8.17
N HIS A 50 -2.43 -2.08 8.76
CA HIS A 50 -1.37 -3.02 8.44
C HIS A 50 -1.70 -4.43 8.94
N PHE A 51 -2.30 -4.55 10.11
CA PHE A 51 -2.75 -5.85 10.62
C PHE A 51 -3.85 -6.47 9.72
N ASP A 52 -4.75 -5.68 9.16
CA ASP A 52 -5.76 -6.13 8.20
C ASP A 52 -5.13 -6.68 6.91
N GLU A 53 -4.03 -6.09 6.45
CA GLU A 53 -3.24 -6.62 5.35
C GLU A 53 -2.77 -8.05 5.65
N HIS A 54 -2.18 -8.29 6.83
CA HIS A 54 -1.76 -9.63 7.26
C HIS A 54 -2.93 -10.61 7.31
N MET A 55 -4.10 -10.18 7.80
CA MET A 55 -5.27 -11.04 7.91
C MET A 55 -5.80 -11.53 6.57
N ALA A 56 -5.53 -10.82 5.47
CA ALA A 56 -5.88 -11.25 4.14
C ALA A 56 -5.19 -12.57 3.73
N PHE A 57 -4.03 -12.88 4.32
CA PHE A 57 -3.30 -14.13 4.10
C PHE A 57 -3.64 -15.23 5.11
N ASN A 58 -4.38 -14.89 6.17
CA ASN A 58 -4.70 -15.77 7.29
C ASN A 58 -6.16 -16.30 7.27
N GLY A 59 -6.78 -16.28 6.11
CA GLY A 59 -8.07 -16.93 5.86
C GLY A 59 -9.14 -16.04 5.25
N THR A 60 -9.71 -16.57 4.21
CA THR A 60 -10.85 -15.99 3.51
C THR A 60 -11.97 -17.04 3.38
N LYS A 61 -13.12 -16.62 2.87
CA LYS A 61 -14.27 -17.52 2.71
C LYS A 61 -13.99 -18.74 1.82
N ARG A 62 -13.24 -18.55 0.72
CA ARG A 62 -12.88 -19.65 -0.19
C ARG A 62 -11.58 -20.35 0.19
N PHE A 63 -10.70 -19.66 0.90
CA PHE A 63 -9.36 -20.11 1.21
C PHE A 63 -9.13 -20.00 2.72
N PRO A 64 -9.46 -21.06 3.50
CA PRO A 64 -9.29 -21.03 4.95
C PRO A 64 -7.80 -21.04 5.34
N LYS A 65 -7.46 -20.31 6.39
CA LYS A 65 -6.12 -20.25 6.98
C LYS A 65 -5.07 -19.85 5.93
N ASP A 66 -4.03 -20.64 5.80
CA ASP A 66 -2.89 -20.44 4.88
C ASP A 66 -3.12 -21.03 3.46
N ALA A 67 -4.35 -21.35 3.11
CA ALA A 67 -4.66 -22.02 1.84
C ALA A 67 -4.31 -21.18 0.59
N ILE A 68 -4.31 -19.85 0.68
CA ILE A 68 -3.85 -18.97 -0.42
C ILE A 68 -2.37 -19.22 -0.69
N VAL A 69 -1.54 -19.12 0.34
CA VAL A 69 -0.08 -19.29 0.22
C VAL A 69 0.26 -20.69 -0.30
N LYS A 70 -0.33 -21.73 0.31
CA LYS A 70 -0.13 -23.13 -0.13
C LYS A 70 -0.55 -23.35 -1.58
N TYR A 71 -1.68 -22.81 -2.01
CA TYR A 71 -2.11 -22.92 -3.40
C TYR A 71 -1.10 -22.27 -4.35
N LEU A 72 -0.65 -21.06 -4.05
CA LEU A 72 0.29 -20.32 -4.90
C LEU A 72 1.64 -21.04 -5.00
N GLU A 73 2.12 -21.62 -3.90
CA GLU A 73 3.32 -22.47 -3.91
C GLU A 73 3.17 -23.70 -4.82
N THR A 74 1.97 -24.33 -4.88
CA THR A 74 1.73 -25.48 -5.77
C THR A 74 1.82 -25.14 -7.26
N ILE A 75 1.62 -23.89 -7.62
CA ILE A 75 1.76 -23.38 -9.00
C ILE A 75 3.10 -22.68 -9.24
N GLY A 76 4.05 -22.83 -8.30
CA GLY A 76 5.42 -22.33 -8.41
C GLY A 76 5.62 -20.88 -8.06
N MET A 77 4.66 -20.24 -7.36
CA MET A 77 4.76 -18.86 -6.90
C MET A 77 5.37 -18.81 -5.49
N ARG A 78 6.18 -17.79 -5.22
CA ARG A 78 6.91 -17.62 -3.97
C ARG A 78 6.36 -16.43 -3.19
N PHE A 79 6.16 -16.61 -1.90
CA PHE A 79 5.84 -15.51 -1.00
C PHE A 79 6.97 -14.46 -0.99
N GLY A 80 6.62 -13.20 -1.00
CA GLY A 80 7.54 -12.06 -1.06
C GLY A 80 7.98 -11.67 -2.48
N ALA A 81 8.18 -12.64 -3.38
CA ALA A 81 8.60 -12.36 -4.76
C ALA A 81 7.43 -12.26 -5.73
N ASP A 82 6.50 -13.21 -5.69
CA ASP A 82 5.39 -13.34 -6.65
C ASP A 82 4.02 -13.07 -5.98
N LEU A 83 4.00 -13.07 -4.65
CA LEU A 83 2.87 -12.74 -3.79
C LEU A 83 3.36 -11.78 -2.72
N ASN A 84 2.78 -10.59 -2.65
CA ASN A 84 3.15 -9.58 -1.67
C ASN A 84 1.98 -8.64 -1.39
N ALA A 85 2.10 -7.85 -0.33
CA ALA A 85 1.23 -6.73 -0.05
C ALA A 85 2.01 -5.62 0.66
N TYR A 86 1.45 -4.43 0.71
CA TYR A 86 1.97 -3.36 1.54
C TYR A 86 0.86 -2.40 1.93
N THR A 87 1.00 -1.84 3.11
CA THR A 87 0.15 -0.77 3.62
C THR A 87 0.97 0.51 3.77
N THR A 88 0.41 1.62 3.30
CA THR A 88 0.96 2.96 3.49
C THR A 88 0.00 3.80 4.32
N TRP A 89 0.29 5.09 4.45
CA TRP A 89 -0.66 6.03 5.06
C TRP A 89 -2.00 6.09 4.33
N ASP A 90 -2.00 6.02 3.00
CA ASP A 90 -3.18 6.32 2.18
C ASP A 90 -3.78 5.12 1.47
N GLN A 91 -3.06 4.01 1.39
CA GLN A 91 -3.49 2.85 0.60
C GLN A 91 -2.94 1.53 1.13
N THR A 92 -3.66 0.46 0.85
CA THR A 92 -3.21 -0.93 0.98
C THR A 92 -3.28 -1.59 -0.40
N VAL A 93 -2.20 -2.26 -0.81
CA VAL A 93 -2.12 -2.89 -2.13
C VAL A 93 -1.69 -4.34 -1.99
N TYR A 94 -2.47 -5.22 -2.56
CA TYR A 94 -2.18 -6.66 -2.68
C TYR A 94 -1.70 -6.96 -4.09
N GLN A 95 -0.62 -7.68 -4.20
CA GLN A 95 0.08 -7.97 -5.45
C GLN A 95 0.19 -9.46 -5.65
N LEU A 96 -0.25 -9.92 -6.79
CA LEU A 96 -0.22 -11.34 -7.15
C LEU A 96 0.29 -11.46 -8.58
N GLU A 97 1.33 -12.24 -8.77
CA GLU A 97 1.76 -12.73 -10.07
C GLU A 97 1.28 -14.16 -10.24
N VAL A 98 0.69 -14.49 -11.39
CA VAL A 98 0.23 -15.85 -11.71
C VAL A 98 0.62 -16.26 -13.12
N PRO A 99 0.86 -17.55 -13.39
CA PRO A 99 0.95 -18.04 -14.75
C PRO A 99 -0.38 -17.81 -15.50
N SER A 100 -0.31 -17.42 -16.77
CA SER A 100 -1.49 -17.21 -17.61
C SER A 100 -1.66 -18.25 -18.71
N ASP A 101 -0.79 -19.27 -18.75
CA ASP A 101 -0.86 -20.38 -19.69
C ASP A 101 -2.05 -21.32 -19.46
N LYS A 102 -2.61 -21.30 -18.25
CA LYS A 102 -3.81 -22.07 -17.90
C LYS A 102 -4.90 -21.16 -17.36
N PRO A 103 -6.12 -21.18 -17.94
CA PRO A 103 -7.23 -20.34 -17.52
C PRO A 103 -7.58 -20.45 -16.04
N GLU A 104 -7.44 -21.64 -15.44
CA GLU A 104 -7.73 -21.86 -14.03
C GLU A 104 -6.82 -21.07 -13.07
N PHE A 105 -5.58 -20.78 -13.43
CA PHE A 105 -4.68 -19.99 -12.59
C PHE A 105 -5.12 -18.54 -12.53
N MET A 106 -5.53 -17.97 -13.67
CA MET A 106 -6.08 -16.63 -13.76
C MET A 106 -7.41 -16.50 -12.98
N GLN A 107 -8.29 -17.48 -13.15
CA GLN A 107 -9.58 -17.52 -12.44
C GLN A 107 -9.35 -17.57 -10.93
N LYS A 108 -8.45 -18.43 -10.47
CA LYS A 108 -8.13 -18.57 -9.05
C LYS A 108 -7.45 -17.32 -8.49
N GLY A 109 -6.56 -16.67 -9.26
CA GLY A 109 -5.96 -15.40 -8.90
C GLY A 109 -7.02 -14.31 -8.70
N LEU A 110 -8.00 -14.19 -9.59
CA LEU A 110 -9.11 -13.26 -9.42
C LEU A 110 -10.04 -13.65 -8.25
N ASP A 111 -10.23 -14.93 -7.97
CA ASP A 111 -10.98 -15.40 -6.80
C ASP A 111 -10.27 -14.98 -5.50
N ILE A 112 -8.95 -15.04 -5.45
CA ILE A 112 -8.14 -14.56 -4.32
C ILE A 112 -8.32 -13.05 -4.14
N LEU A 113 -8.16 -12.25 -5.21
CA LEU A 113 -8.38 -10.80 -5.15
C LEU A 113 -9.80 -10.47 -4.67
N ARG A 114 -10.80 -11.21 -5.13
CA ARG A 114 -12.20 -11.00 -4.74
C ARG A 114 -12.42 -11.29 -3.25
N ASP A 115 -11.77 -12.33 -2.73
CA ASP A 115 -11.85 -12.66 -1.31
C ASP A 115 -11.15 -11.61 -0.44
N TRP A 116 -10.00 -11.10 -0.87
CA TRP A 116 -9.34 -9.98 -0.19
C TRP A 116 -10.22 -8.73 -0.15
N ALA A 117 -10.97 -8.48 -1.23
CA ALA A 117 -11.83 -7.31 -1.33
C ALA A 117 -13.05 -7.33 -0.40
N GLY A 118 -13.56 -8.51 0.02
CA GLY A 118 -14.82 -8.53 0.76
C GLY A 118 -15.10 -9.74 1.64
N ASP A 119 -14.22 -10.75 1.66
CA ASP A 119 -14.50 -12.05 2.27
C ASP A 119 -13.37 -12.55 3.22
N VAL A 120 -12.56 -11.66 3.80
CA VAL A 120 -11.60 -12.00 4.86
C VAL A 120 -12.37 -12.39 6.13
N THR A 121 -12.00 -13.52 6.77
CA THR A 121 -12.83 -14.15 7.82
C THR A 121 -12.55 -13.67 9.23
N TYR A 122 -11.33 -13.20 9.52
CA TYR A 122 -10.89 -12.79 10.86
C TYR A 122 -11.17 -13.89 11.92
N ASP A 123 -10.75 -15.12 11.61
CA ASP A 123 -10.82 -16.22 12.57
C ASP A 123 -10.10 -15.82 13.88
N PRO A 124 -10.75 -15.98 15.06
CA PRO A 124 -10.15 -15.54 16.33
C PRO A 124 -8.81 -16.19 16.67
N GLU A 125 -8.58 -17.44 16.27
CA GLU A 125 -7.32 -18.13 16.48
C GLU A 125 -6.24 -17.57 15.58
N GLU A 126 -6.56 -17.32 14.31
CA GLU A 126 -5.60 -16.72 13.36
C GLU A 126 -5.30 -15.26 13.73
N VAL A 127 -6.29 -14.47 14.18
CA VAL A 127 -6.05 -13.11 14.69
C VAL A 127 -5.11 -13.15 15.90
N ALA A 128 -5.32 -14.07 16.84
CA ALA A 128 -4.46 -14.20 18.03
C ALA A 128 -3.02 -14.59 17.68
N LYS A 129 -2.84 -15.49 16.71
CA LYS A 129 -1.55 -15.94 16.21
C LYS A 129 -0.83 -14.81 15.46
N GLU A 130 -1.51 -14.16 14.53
CA GLU A 130 -0.92 -13.12 13.68
C GLU A 130 -0.54 -11.87 14.48
N ARG A 131 -1.23 -11.58 15.57
CA ARG A 131 -0.86 -10.52 16.51
C ARG A 131 0.59 -10.61 16.97
N GLY A 132 1.07 -11.83 17.25
CA GLY A 132 2.47 -12.08 17.60
C GLY A 132 3.43 -11.76 16.46
N VAL A 133 3.05 -12.07 15.23
CA VAL A 133 3.85 -11.79 14.02
C VAL A 133 3.99 -10.29 13.79
N VAL A 134 2.87 -9.54 13.83
CA VAL A 134 2.88 -8.07 13.65
C VAL A 134 3.68 -7.37 14.76
N LEU A 135 3.58 -7.83 16.01
CA LEU A 135 4.37 -7.29 17.12
C LEU A 135 5.86 -7.58 16.97
N GLU A 136 6.22 -8.75 16.45
CA GLU A 136 7.62 -9.09 16.18
C GLU A 136 8.19 -8.25 15.03
N GLU A 137 7.41 -8.02 13.98
CA GLU A 137 7.80 -7.11 12.89
C GLU A 137 8.01 -5.69 13.43
N TRP A 138 7.09 -5.19 14.26
CA TRP A 138 7.24 -3.90 14.93
C TRP A 138 8.57 -3.86 15.72
N ARG A 139 8.88 -4.90 16.49
CA ARG A 139 10.10 -5.00 17.28
C ARG A 139 11.37 -5.01 16.43
N LEU A 140 11.39 -5.81 15.35
CA LEU A 140 12.53 -5.92 14.45
C LEU A 140 12.76 -4.64 13.65
N GLY A 141 11.69 -3.91 13.33
CA GLY A 141 11.77 -2.62 12.64
C GLY A 141 12.32 -1.47 13.48
N ARG A 142 12.60 -1.64 14.80
CA ARG A 142 12.99 -0.57 15.74
C ARG A 142 14.48 -0.21 15.74
N GLY A 143 15.13 -0.18 14.58
CA GLY A 143 16.50 0.33 14.46
C GLY A 143 16.60 1.84 14.70
N ALA A 144 17.85 2.37 14.80
CA ALA A 144 18.11 3.79 15.06
C ALA A 144 17.38 4.72 14.09
N ASN A 145 17.42 4.41 12.79
CA ASN A 145 16.77 5.22 11.74
C ASN A 145 15.27 5.33 11.94
N THR A 146 14.59 4.23 12.30
CA THR A 146 13.16 4.24 12.56
C THR A 146 12.81 5.06 13.79
N ARG A 147 13.57 4.92 14.89
CA ARG A 147 13.36 5.71 16.09
C ARG A 147 13.57 7.21 15.87
N LEU A 148 14.56 7.57 15.05
CA LEU A 148 14.80 8.94 14.63
C LEU A 148 13.66 9.46 13.73
N PHE A 149 13.23 8.66 12.77
CA PHE A 149 12.10 9.00 11.88
C PHE A 149 10.79 9.21 12.66
N ASP A 150 10.47 8.37 13.64
CA ASP A 150 9.26 8.51 14.45
C ASP A 150 9.22 9.85 15.23
N LYS A 151 10.37 10.38 15.63
CA LYS A 151 10.45 11.70 16.26
C LYS A 151 10.37 12.82 15.22
N HIS A 152 11.16 12.70 14.15
CA HIS A 152 11.23 13.68 13.07
C HIS A 152 9.89 13.84 12.36
N SER A 153 9.19 12.76 12.08
CA SER A 153 7.90 12.76 11.37
C SER A 153 6.82 13.59 12.08
N LYS A 154 6.86 13.68 13.41
CA LYS A 154 5.95 14.53 14.18
C LYS A 154 6.15 16.02 13.92
N VAL A 155 7.39 16.43 13.64
CA VAL A 155 7.72 17.81 13.27
C VAL A 155 7.41 18.04 11.79
N LEU A 156 7.80 17.09 10.93
CA LEU A 156 7.59 17.18 9.47
C LEU A 156 6.10 17.24 9.13
N PHE A 157 5.31 16.32 9.70
CA PHE A 157 3.87 16.19 9.42
C PHE A 157 2.97 16.88 10.46
N ASN A 158 3.54 17.79 11.27
CA ASN A 158 2.82 18.46 12.35
C ASN A 158 1.51 19.11 11.86
N GLY A 159 0.44 18.84 12.59
CA GLY A 159 -0.91 19.33 12.27
C GLY A 159 -1.67 18.48 11.26
N SER A 160 -1.09 17.36 10.81
CA SER A 160 -1.76 16.40 9.93
C SER A 160 -1.95 15.04 10.62
N ARG A 161 -2.84 14.21 10.06
CA ARG A 161 -3.00 12.81 10.51
C ARG A 161 -1.76 11.96 10.25
N TYR A 162 -0.93 12.30 9.28
CA TYR A 162 0.31 11.58 8.99
C TYR A 162 1.27 11.53 10.19
N ALA A 163 1.29 12.56 11.03
CA ALA A 163 2.12 12.62 12.24
C ALA A 163 1.77 11.54 13.28
N ASP A 164 0.49 11.14 13.34
CA ASP A 164 -0.05 10.24 14.36
C ASP A 164 -0.49 8.87 13.81
N ARG A 165 -0.32 8.63 12.52
CA ARG A 165 -0.78 7.41 11.82
C ARG A 165 0.38 6.71 11.10
N ILE A 166 1.50 6.53 11.82
CA ILE A 166 2.61 5.72 11.29
C ILE A 166 2.12 4.30 11.11
N THR A 167 2.33 3.75 9.92
CA THR A 167 1.67 2.54 9.41
C THR A 167 1.91 1.30 10.27
N ILE A 168 3.15 1.12 10.80
CA ILE A 168 3.44 -0.01 11.70
C ILE A 168 2.67 0.05 13.02
N GLY A 169 2.14 1.22 13.38
CA GLY A 169 1.22 1.44 14.48
C GLY A 169 1.82 1.45 15.88
N GLN A 170 0.92 1.27 16.84
CA GLN A 170 1.25 1.29 18.27
C GLN A 170 1.13 -0.11 18.86
N PRO A 171 2.20 -0.64 19.48
CA PRO A 171 2.22 -2.02 19.99
C PRO A 171 1.14 -2.28 21.04
N GLU A 172 0.79 -1.28 21.86
CA GLU A 172 -0.25 -1.41 22.87
C GLU A 172 -1.64 -1.63 22.25
N ILE A 173 -1.91 -0.97 21.12
CA ILE A 173 -3.16 -1.16 20.37
C ILE A 173 -3.13 -2.50 19.64
N ILE A 174 -2.07 -2.82 18.92
CA ILE A 174 -1.90 -4.09 18.23
C ILE A 174 -2.09 -5.26 19.21
N GLN A 175 -1.49 -5.17 20.42
CA GLN A 175 -1.57 -6.20 21.44
C GLN A 175 -2.96 -6.40 22.00
N LYS A 176 -3.74 -5.33 22.20
CA LYS A 176 -4.97 -5.34 23.01
C LYS A 176 -6.26 -5.17 22.21
N ALA A 177 -6.19 -4.66 20.97
CA ALA A 177 -7.38 -4.40 20.19
C ALA A 177 -8.23 -5.67 20.03
N PRO A 178 -9.54 -5.60 20.35
CA PRO A 178 -10.46 -6.70 20.09
C PRO A 178 -10.52 -7.02 18.58
N ARG A 179 -10.82 -8.27 18.25
CA ARG A 179 -11.07 -8.71 16.86
C ARG A 179 -12.07 -7.80 16.13
N ASP A 180 -13.12 -7.37 16.82
CA ASP A 180 -14.16 -6.53 16.23
C ASP A 180 -13.69 -5.12 15.91
N THR A 181 -12.67 -4.58 16.62
CA THR A 181 -12.04 -3.30 16.31
C THR A 181 -11.20 -3.42 15.02
N LEU A 182 -10.50 -4.54 14.83
CA LEU A 182 -9.79 -4.86 13.60
C LEU A 182 -10.77 -5.01 12.44
N TYR A 183 -11.77 -5.87 12.59
CA TYR A 183 -12.81 -6.11 11.57
C TYR A 183 -13.60 -4.84 11.21
N ARG A 184 -13.76 -3.88 12.15
CA ARG A 184 -14.40 -2.59 11.89
C ARG A 184 -13.65 -1.79 10.83
N PHE A 185 -12.30 -1.75 10.89
CA PHE A 185 -11.50 -1.08 9.86
C PHE A 185 -11.77 -1.67 8.47
N TYR A 186 -11.70 -2.99 8.35
CA TYR A 186 -12.01 -3.68 7.10
C TYR A 186 -13.41 -3.35 6.59
N LYS A 187 -14.42 -3.44 7.44
CA LYS A 187 -15.83 -3.17 7.09
C LYS A 187 -16.06 -1.72 6.64
N ASP A 188 -15.37 -0.78 7.23
CA ASP A 188 -15.53 0.64 6.92
C ASP A 188 -14.83 1.04 5.62
N TRP A 189 -13.70 0.43 5.32
CA TRP A 189 -12.80 0.93 4.28
C TRP A 189 -12.59 0.00 3.09
N TYR A 190 -12.82 -1.31 3.22
CA TYR A 190 -12.78 -2.26 2.10
C TYR A 190 -14.12 -2.26 1.38
N ARG A 191 -14.35 -1.25 0.59
CA ARG A 191 -15.59 -1.02 -0.15
C ARG A 191 -15.30 -0.67 -1.62
N PRO A 192 -16.20 -1.06 -2.55
CA PRO A 192 -15.95 -0.98 -3.99
C PRO A 192 -15.50 0.38 -4.50
N ASP A 193 -16.11 1.47 -4.02
CA ASP A 193 -15.79 2.85 -4.44
C ASP A 193 -14.37 3.31 -4.06
N LEU A 194 -13.73 2.62 -3.12
CA LEU A 194 -12.34 2.85 -2.73
C LEU A 194 -11.37 1.82 -3.33
N MET A 195 -11.82 0.94 -4.23
CA MET A 195 -11.01 -0.15 -4.75
C MET A 195 -10.75 -0.04 -6.24
N ALA A 196 -9.59 -0.56 -6.63
CA ALA A 196 -9.27 -0.81 -8.02
C ALA A 196 -8.67 -2.20 -8.20
N VAL A 197 -9.14 -2.92 -9.24
CA VAL A 197 -8.51 -4.14 -9.74
C VAL A 197 -7.64 -3.78 -10.93
N ILE A 198 -6.38 -4.18 -10.88
CA ILE A 198 -5.41 -3.93 -11.94
C ILE A 198 -4.95 -5.28 -12.49
N ALA A 199 -5.07 -5.48 -13.80
CA ALA A 199 -4.62 -6.68 -14.50
C ALA A 199 -3.69 -6.28 -15.64
N VAL A 200 -2.44 -6.75 -15.58
CA VAL A 200 -1.43 -6.51 -16.61
C VAL A 200 -0.78 -7.83 -16.97
N GLY A 201 -0.68 -8.16 -18.25
CA GLY A 201 0.02 -9.38 -18.64
C GLY A 201 -0.47 -10.02 -19.93
N ASP A 202 -0.06 -11.28 -20.12
CA ASP A 202 -0.29 -12.06 -21.32
C ASP A 202 -1.63 -12.81 -21.23
N PHE A 203 -2.71 -12.11 -21.59
CA PHE A 203 -4.09 -12.63 -21.60
C PHE A 203 -4.98 -11.88 -22.58
N ASP A 204 -6.13 -12.44 -22.91
CA ASP A 204 -7.17 -11.76 -23.66
C ASP A 204 -7.87 -10.71 -22.79
N PRO A 205 -7.84 -9.41 -23.18
CA PRO A 205 -8.40 -8.33 -22.35
C PRO A 205 -9.94 -8.39 -22.24
N ALA A 206 -10.64 -8.95 -23.22
CA ALA A 206 -12.10 -9.05 -23.17
C ALA A 206 -12.53 -10.15 -22.20
N VAL A 207 -11.79 -11.27 -22.19
CA VAL A 207 -12.00 -12.36 -21.22
C VAL A 207 -11.69 -11.87 -19.80
N MET A 208 -10.60 -11.13 -19.61
CA MET A 208 -10.21 -10.56 -18.32
C MET A 208 -11.29 -9.61 -17.79
N GLU A 209 -11.76 -8.69 -18.63
CA GLU A 209 -12.81 -7.75 -18.24
C GLU A 209 -14.09 -8.46 -17.81
N LYS A 210 -14.54 -9.42 -18.60
CA LYS A 210 -15.72 -10.23 -18.26
C LYS A 210 -15.55 -10.90 -16.89
N GLN A 211 -14.39 -11.50 -16.63
CA GLN A 211 -14.10 -12.17 -15.37
C GLN A 211 -14.06 -11.19 -14.17
N ILE A 212 -13.56 -9.97 -14.35
CA ILE A 212 -13.60 -8.93 -13.32
C ILE A 212 -15.05 -8.51 -13.04
N ILE A 213 -15.85 -8.25 -14.08
CA ILE A 213 -17.26 -7.86 -13.92
C ILE A 213 -18.04 -8.94 -13.16
N GLU A 214 -17.89 -10.20 -13.55
CA GLU A 214 -18.58 -11.34 -12.95
C GLU A 214 -18.24 -11.53 -11.47
N ARG A 215 -16.99 -11.30 -11.06
CA ARG A 215 -16.54 -11.55 -9.69
C ARG A 215 -16.73 -10.37 -8.75
N PHE A 216 -16.58 -9.17 -9.25
CA PHE A 216 -16.60 -7.97 -8.40
C PHE A 216 -17.90 -7.17 -8.50
N GLY A 217 -18.78 -7.51 -9.44
CA GLY A 217 -20.02 -6.78 -9.66
C GLY A 217 -21.03 -6.86 -8.52
N ASP A 218 -21.01 -7.93 -7.74
CA ASP A 218 -21.87 -8.16 -6.57
C ASP A 218 -21.28 -7.65 -5.25
N LEU A 219 -20.02 -7.19 -5.25
CA LEU A 219 -19.35 -6.67 -4.07
C LEU A 219 -20.11 -5.45 -3.55
N LYS A 220 -20.40 -5.45 -2.25
CA LYS A 220 -21.17 -4.40 -1.58
C LYS A 220 -20.32 -3.65 -0.58
N GLY A 221 -20.47 -2.35 -0.53
CA GLY A 221 -19.98 -1.53 0.56
C GLY A 221 -20.88 -1.62 1.81
N PRO A 222 -20.48 -0.97 2.91
CA PRO A 222 -21.30 -0.87 4.11
C PRO A 222 -22.59 -0.10 3.82
N ALA A 223 -23.67 -0.42 4.55
CA ALA A 223 -24.98 0.24 4.40
C ALA A 223 -24.90 1.78 4.64
N LYS A 224 -23.96 2.21 5.47
CA LYS A 224 -23.65 3.63 5.71
C LYS A 224 -22.16 3.84 5.52
N GLU A 225 -21.82 4.50 4.45
CA GLU A 225 -20.45 4.83 4.13
C GLU A 225 -19.91 5.96 5.01
N ARG A 226 -18.71 5.78 5.51
CA ARG A 226 -17.95 6.83 6.20
C ARG A 226 -17.26 7.71 5.17
N ALA A 227 -17.24 9.03 5.41
CA ALA A 227 -16.42 9.93 4.63
C ALA A 227 -14.94 9.57 4.84
N ARG A 228 -14.19 9.40 3.74
CA ARG A 228 -12.76 9.10 3.80
C ARG A 228 -12.01 10.33 4.32
N PRO A 229 -11.37 10.27 5.50
CA PRO A 229 -10.54 11.36 5.97
C PRO A 229 -9.32 11.51 5.06
N SER A 230 -8.94 12.75 4.77
CA SER A 230 -7.65 13.06 4.16
C SER A 230 -6.58 13.15 5.24
N GLY A 231 -5.30 13.05 4.85
CA GLY A 231 -4.18 13.28 5.75
C GLY A 231 -4.18 14.67 6.39
N GLY A 232 -4.85 15.64 5.74
CA GLY A 232 -5.06 16.99 6.30
C GLY A 232 -3.75 17.76 6.46
N MET A 233 -2.79 17.61 5.53
CA MET A 233 -1.52 18.31 5.59
C MET A 233 -1.76 19.83 5.55
N PRO A 234 -1.45 20.58 6.63
CA PRO A 234 -1.62 22.01 6.63
C PRO A 234 -0.59 22.68 5.72
N GLU A 235 -0.90 23.91 5.28
CA GLU A 235 0.09 24.73 4.59
C GLU A 235 1.27 25.00 5.51
N ALA A 236 2.48 24.78 5.00
CA ALA A 236 3.70 24.98 5.77
C ALA A 236 3.98 26.47 5.91
N THR A 237 4.00 26.96 7.15
CA THR A 237 4.37 28.35 7.45
C THR A 237 5.64 28.40 8.28
N GLY A 238 6.57 29.28 7.91
CA GLY A 238 7.85 29.45 8.61
C GLY A 238 8.79 28.25 8.50
N THR A 239 9.83 28.24 9.31
CA THR A 239 10.82 27.17 9.37
C THR A 239 10.58 26.34 10.64
N ARG A 240 10.54 25.05 10.48
CA ARG A 240 10.52 24.07 11.59
C ARG A 240 11.90 23.42 11.67
N VAL A 241 12.37 23.13 12.86
CA VAL A 241 13.65 22.48 13.09
C VAL A 241 13.41 21.22 13.91
N SER A 242 13.97 20.10 13.46
CA SER A 242 14.03 18.84 14.19
C SER A 242 15.49 18.45 14.37
N ILE A 243 15.91 18.21 15.60
CA ILE A 243 17.25 17.75 15.94
C ILE A 243 17.09 16.50 16.80
N GLU A 244 17.35 15.36 16.18
CA GLU A 244 17.12 14.06 16.81
C GLU A 244 18.44 13.29 16.94
N THR A 245 18.61 12.64 18.05
CA THR A 245 19.79 11.81 18.31
C THR A 245 19.39 10.41 18.74
N ASP A 246 20.25 9.45 18.39
CA ASP A 246 20.13 8.07 18.84
C ASP A 246 21.52 7.47 19.09
N ARG A 247 21.68 6.67 20.14
CA ARG A 247 22.98 6.11 20.55
C ARG A 247 23.56 5.12 19.51
N GLU A 248 22.70 4.51 18.72
CA GLU A 248 23.09 3.53 17.70
C GLU A 248 23.23 4.16 16.32
N ALA A 249 23.01 5.48 16.18
CA ALA A 249 23.20 6.16 14.91
C ALA A 249 24.72 6.23 14.59
N THR A 250 25.09 5.71 13.42
CA THR A 250 26.49 5.64 12.98
C THR A 250 26.93 6.84 12.15
N GLY A 251 26.01 7.76 11.82
CA GLY A 251 26.29 8.94 11.01
C GLY A 251 25.37 10.09 11.34
N THR A 252 25.69 11.26 10.81
CA THR A 252 24.86 12.46 10.88
C THR A 252 24.26 12.74 9.51
N VAL A 253 22.96 13.01 9.46
CA VAL A 253 22.23 13.42 8.27
C VAL A 253 21.67 14.82 8.53
N ILE A 254 21.88 15.74 7.60
CA ILE A 254 21.24 17.05 7.58
C ILE A 254 20.36 17.09 6.34
N SER A 255 19.08 17.36 6.52
CA SER A 255 18.13 17.53 5.42
C SER A 255 17.46 18.90 5.47
N VAL A 256 17.14 19.43 4.31
CA VAL A 256 16.29 20.62 4.14
C VAL A 256 15.09 20.19 3.30
N GLU A 257 13.93 20.22 3.90
CA GLU A 257 12.71 19.70 3.29
C GLU A 257 11.72 20.83 3.04
N ASN A 258 11.22 20.93 1.79
CA ASN A 258 10.22 21.90 1.42
C ASN A 258 8.89 21.16 1.14
N LEU A 259 7.91 21.37 2.00
CA LEU A 259 6.57 20.85 1.79
C LEU A 259 5.87 21.74 0.75
N VAL A 260 5.44 21.12 -0.34
CA VAL A 260 4.73 21.81 -1.43
C VAL A 260 3.36 21.17 -1.64
N ALA A 261 2.40 21.95 -2.13
CA ALA A 261 1.09 21.43 -2.49
C ALA A 261 1.23 20.30 -3.54
N HIS A 262 0.40 19.27 -3.41
CA HIS A 262 0.36 18.19 -4.41
C HIS A 262 0.10 18.77 -5.80
N ARG A 263 0.93 18.36 -6.75
CA ARG A 263 0.80 18.75 -8.16
C ARG A 263 0.30 17.59 -8.98
N PRO A 264 -0.70 17.78 -9.85
CA PRO A 264 -1.18 16.71 -10.72
C PRO A 264 -0.09 16.14 -11.62
N GLU A 265 -0.12 14.83 -11.84
CA GLU A 265 0.77 14.10 -12.76
C GLU A 265 -0.04 13.36 -13.84
N ALA A 266 -1.10 13.99 -14.34
CA ALA A 266 -2.08 13.36 -15.19
C ALA A 266 -1.96 13.72 -16.68
N SER A 267 -1.24 14.78 -17.02
CA SER A 267 -1.12 15.29 -18.39
C SER A 267 0.31 15.21 -18.93
N LEU A 268 0.46 15.29 -20.27
CA LEU A 268 1.77 15.39 -20.90
C LEU A 268 2.56 16.61 -20.41
N LYS A 269 1.88 17.71 -20.10
CA LYS A 269 2.48 18.91 -19.52
C LYS A 269 3.07 18.63 -18.14
N ASP A 270 2.34 17.90 -17.32
CA ASP A 270 2.79 17.51 -15.98
C ASP A 270 4.01 16.58 -16.06
N TYR A 271 3.97 15.61 -16.96
CA TYR A 271 5.09 14.71 -17.21
C TYR A 271 6.35 15.44 -17.68
N ARG A 272 6.22 16.39 -18.61
CA ARG A 272 7.36 17.23 -19.04
C ARG A 272 7.95 18.06 -17.89
N ARG A 273 7.10 18.60 -17.01
CA ARG A 273 7.55 19.29 -15.80
C ARG A 273 8.34 18.34 -14.90
N LEU A 274 7.81 17.15 -14.62
CA LEU A 274 8.47 16.14 -13.79
C LEU A 274 9.86 15.78 -14.34
N VAL A 275 9.96 15.52 -15.63
CA VAL A 275 11.26 15.25 -16.30
C VAL A 275 12.24 16.43 -16.16
N ALA A 276 11.76 17.65 -16.33
CA ALA A 276 12.60 18.84 -16.17
C ALA A 276 13.09 19.02 -14.71
N GLU A 277 12.22 18.78 -13.73
CA GLU A 277 12.57 18.81 -12.31
C GLU A 277 13.58 17.72 -11.95
N GLN A 278 13.42 16.50 -12.48
CA GLN A 278 14.39 15.41 -12.30
C GLN A 278 15.76 15.75 -12.90
N LEU A 279 15.80 16.25 -14.13
CA LEU A 279 17.04 16.68 -14.79
C LEU A 279 17.73 17.82 -14.02
N TYR A 280 16.96 18.79 -13.54
CA TYR A 280 17.49 19.84 -12.67
C TYR A 280 18.13 19.26 -11.41
N GLY A 281 17.44 18.34 -10.72
CA GLY A 281 17.96 17.66 -9.53
C GLY A 281 19.25 16.88 -9.82
N MET A 282 19.32 16.16 -10.93
CA MET A 282 20.52 15.44 -11.35
C MET A 282 21.72 16.39 -11.59
N ILE A 283 21.50 17.50 -12.31
CA ILE A 283 22.55 18.50 -12.59
C ILE A 283 23.00 19.16 -11.28
N LEU A 284 22.07 19.50 -10.39
CA LEU A 284 22.41 20.11 -9.10
C LEU A 284 23.24 19.13 -8.24
N ASN A 285 22.82 17.88 -8.14
CA ASN A 285 23.53 16.85 -7.38
C ASN A 285 24.94 16.60 -7.94
N GLU A 286 25.13 16.57 -9.26
CA GLU A 286 26.46 16.45 -9.88
C GLU A 286 27.37 17.63 -9.52
N ARG A 287 26.82 18.85 -9.51
CA ARG A 287 27.56 20.04 -9.08
C ARG A 287 27.96 19.99 -7.60
N LEU A 288 27.00 19.57 -6.72
CA LEU A 288 27.28 19.40 -5.30
C LEU A 288 28.32 18.29 -5.04
N ALA A 289 28.20 17.16 -5.73
CA ALA A 289 29.18 16.08 -5.65
C ALA A 289 30.58 16.55 -6.15
N SER A 290 30.62 17.41 -7.14
CA SER A 290 31.87 18.01 -7.64
C SER A 290 32.52 18.94 -6.60
N LEU A 291 31.71 19.68 -5.84
CA LEU A 291 32.17 20.50 -4.72
C LEU A 291 32.66 19.63 -3.55
N ALA A 292 31.91 18.58 -3.18
CA ALA A 292 32.25 17.67 -2.08
C ALA A 292 33.59 16.93 -2.32
N ARG A 293 34.02 16.76 -3.56
CA ARG A 293 35.33 16.15 -3.90
C ARG A 293 36.53 17.08 -3.72
N LYS A 294 36.37 18.36 -3.43
CA LYS A 294 37.47 19.30 -3.19
C LYS A 294 38.08 19.08 -1.81
N PRO A 295 39.40 19.31 -1.64
CA PRO A 295 40.06 19.14 -0.35
C PRO A 295 39.51 20.02 0.78
N ASP A 296 38.92 21.16 0.43
CA ASP A 296 38.35 22.17 1.32
C ASP A 296 36.83 22.24 1.22
N ALA A 297 36.20 21.11 0.89
CA ALA A 297 34.73 21.04 0.77
C ALA A 297 34.04 21.50 2.06
N PRO A 298 33.00 22.34 1.97
CA PRO A 298 32.29 22.86 3.15
C PRO A 298 31.29 21.85 3.77
N PHE A 299 31.06 20.69 3.14
CA PHE A 299 30.14 19.64 3.55
C PHE A 299 30.59 18.26 3.09
#